data_e9bb72e85b027f43882cc36664e9f635
#
_entry.id   e9bb72e85b027f43882cc36664e9f635
#
_cell.length_a   1.000
_cell.length_b   1.000
_cell.length_c   1.000
_cell.angle_alpha   90.00
_cell.angle_beta   90.00
_cell.angle_gamma   90.00
#
_symmetry.space_group_name_H-M   'P 1'
#
loop_
_entity.id
_entity.type
_entity.pdbx_description
1 polymer ?
#
loop_
_entity_poly.entity_id
_entity_poly.type
_entity_poly.pdbx_seq_one_letter_code
_entity_poly.pdbx_strand_id
1 'polypeptide(L)'
;LRRQDLTIIERGKAYKAMLDAQKCQGTRTDIGTSGENRQKFLTREIVADFFGVTEYEIRKAIKLAALIPQLADILENSPRKLPIACAECISDYDADSQRAFVEMCTIEGYVLNKSTIQKIAHTCPPPSAEHQGIYAAWRQARADEELRRAAPPKKITFDRRKFAPYLDKVGSDKEIESLFLEFLRQRIG
;
A
#
# COMPACT_ATOMS: atom_id res chain seq x y z
N LEU A 1 -18.82 19.85 -15.47
CA LEU A 1 -18.56 18.67 -14.61
C LEU A 1 -17.86 19.15 -13.34
N ARG A 2 -18.51 19.03 -12.19
CA ARG A 2 -17.90 19.38 -10.90
C ARG A 2 -16.73 18.43 -10.65
N ARG A 3 -15.53 18.98 -10.39
CA ARG A 3 -14.29 18.23 -10.14
C ARG A 3 -14.38 17.21 -8.97
N GLN A 4 -15.41 17.34 -8.15
CA GLN A 4 -15.67 16.48 -6.98
C GLN A 4 -16.36 15.16 -7.34
N ASP A 5 -16.93 15.02 -8.54
CA ASP A 5 -17.70 13.85 -8.94
C ASP A 5 -16.86 12.79 -9.68
N LEU A 6 -15.57 13.07 -9.96
CA LEU A 6 -14.69 12.13 -10.64
C LEU A 6 -14.07 11.14 -9.63
N THR A 7 -14.03 9.87 -10.01
CA THR A 7 -13.31 8.82 -9.26
C THR A 7 -11.80 9.08 -9.27
N ILE A 8 -11.06 8.39 -8.40
CA ILE A 8 -9.59 8.54 -8.35
C ILE A 8 -8.94 8.09 -9.66
N ILE A 9 -9.51 7.09 -10.33
CA ILE A 9 -9.05 6.57 -11.62
C ILE A 9 -9.30 7.59 -12.73
N GLU A 10 -10.50 8.18 -12.79
CA GLU A 10 -10.84 9.21 -13.77
C GLU A 10 -9.99 10.46 -13.60
N ARG A 11 -9.77 10.90 -12.35
CA ARG A 11 -8.83 12.00 -12.06
C ARG A 11 -7.43 11.68 -12.56
N GLY A 12 -6.92 10.46 -12.33
CA GLY A 12 -5.62 10.04 -12.81
C GLY A 12 -5.49 10.09 -14.33
N LYS A 13 -6.53 9.66 -15.06
CA LYS A 13 -6.59 9.76 -16.53
C LYS A 13 -6.60 11.22 -16.99
N ALA A 14 -7.38 12.09 -16.34
CA ALA A 14 -7.44 13.51 -16.64
C ALA A 14 -6.09 14.21 -16.41
N TYR A 15 -5.42 13.93 -15.27
CA TYR A 15 -4.10 14.47 -14.97
C TYR A 15 -3.05 14.02 -15.98
N LYS A 16 -3.07 12.74 -16.35
CA LYS A 16 -2.17 12.21 -17.37
C LYS A 16 -2.39 12.89 -18.72
N ALA A 17 -3.64 13.02 -19.18
CA ALA A 17 -3.96 13.67 -20.44
C ALA A 17 -3.48 15.12 -20.48
N MET A 18 -3.65 15.88 -19.37
CA MET A 18 -3.17 17.26 -19.29
C MET A 18 -1.65 17.35 -19.30
N LEU A 19 -0.95 16.45 -18.58
CA LEU A 19 0.52 16.38 -18.60
C LEU A 19 1.05 16.04 -20.00
N ASP A 20 0.39 15.13 -20.71
CA ASP A 20 0.81 14.74 -22.05
C ASP A 20 0.54 15.86 -23.08
N ALA A 21 -0.58 16.57 -22.95
CA ALA A 21 -0.87 17.75 -23.78
C ALA A 21 0.16 18.88 -23.59
N GLN A 22 0.60 19.12 -22.37
CA GLN A 22 1.64 20.14 -22.08
C GLN A 22 3.01 19.74 -22.63
N LYS A 23 3.37 18.46 -22.62
CA LYS A 23 4.62 17.99 -23.26
C LYS A 23 4.62 18.25 -24.76
N CYS A 24 3.48 18.04 -25.43
CA CYS A 24 3.36 18.30 -26.87
C CYS A 24 3.50 19.77 -27.20
N GLN A 25 3.09 20.70 -26.34
CA GLN A 25 3.25 22.14 -26.55
C GLN A 25 4.71 22.59 -26.35
N GLY A 26 5.50 21.93 -25.52
CA GLY A 26 6.91 22.24 -25.24
C GLY A 26 7.90 21.78 -26.31
N THR A 27 7.47 21.01 -27.32
CA THR A 27 8.35 20.48 -28.38
C THR A 27 8.65 21.48 -29.48
N ARG A 28 8.23 22.76 -29.36
CA ARG A 28 8.36 23.79 -30.35
C ARG A 28 9.37 24.88 -29.96
N THR A 29 10.54 24.49 -29.48
CA THR A 29 11.66 25.43 -29.38
C THR A 29 12.99 24.69 -29.49
N ASP A 30 13.67 24.94 -30.63
CA ASP A 30 15.13 24.93 -30.72
C ASP A 30 15.70 25.62 -29.47
N ILE A 31 16.45 24.94 -28.69
CA ILE A 31 17.68 25.33 -27.99
C ILE A 31 17.99 24.20 -26.98
N GLY A 32 19.05 23.43 -27.29
CA GLY A 32 19.62 22.45 -26.41
C GLY A 32 20.11 23.08 -25.10
N THR A 33 19.54 22.65 -24.00
CA THR A 33 20.17 22.70 -22.69
C THR A 33 19.50 21.71 -21.76
N SER A 34 20.30 20.96 -21.04
CA SER A 34 20.08 19.98 -20.01
C SER A 34 18.93 20.29 -19.01
N GLY A 35 17.68 20.14 -19.44
CA GLY A 35 16.52 20.57 -18.68
C GLY A 35 15.40 19.53 -18.50
N GLU A 36 15.53 18.29 -18.98
CA GLU A 36 14.41 17.34 -18.97
C GLU A 36 13.79 17.08 -17.59
N ASN A 37 14.59 17.03 -16.55
CA ASN A 37 14.08 16.82 -15.20
C ASN A 37 13.38 18.08 -14.65
N ARG A 38 13.92 19.27 -14.91
CA ARG A 38 13.34 20.53 -14.46
C ARG A 38 12.01 20.83 -15.15
N GLN A 39 11.90 20.52 -16.43
CA GLN A 39 10.67 20.67 -17.20
C GLN A 39 9.55 19.71 -16.76
N LYS A 40 9.91 18.49 -16.35
CA LYS A 40 8.95 17.52 -15.76
C LYS A 40 8.39 17.99 -14.41
N PHE A 41 9.21 18.63 -13.58
CA PHE A 41 8.77 19.17 -12.28
C PHE A 41 7.84 20.38 -12.50
N LEU A 42 8.24 21.35 -13.30
CA LEU A 42 7.43 22.53 -13.61
C LEU A 42 6.06 22.18 -14.20
N THR A 43 5.99 21.13 -15.03
CA THR A 43 4.74 20.71 -15.66
C THR A 43 3.77 20.09 -14.63
N ARG A 44 4.26 19.33 -13.66
CA ARG A 44 3.42 18.75 -12.59
C ARG A 44 2.93 19.82 -11.62
N GLU A 45 3.77 20.76 -11.26
CA GLU A 45 3.41 21.89 -10.42
C GLU A 45 2.27 22.71 -11.05
N ILE A 46 2.36 23.04 -12.34
CA ILE A 46 1.30 23.74 -13.08
C ILE A 46 -0.01 22.94 -13.07
N VAL A 47 0.05 21.63 -13.26
CA VAL A 47 -1.15 20.78 -13.20
C VAL A 47 -1.70 20.70 -11.79
N ALA A 48 -0.85 20.65 -10.77
CA ALA A 48 -1.22 20.65 -9.37
C ALA A 48 -1.98 21.94 -9.00
N ASP A 49 -1.43 23.08 -9.38
CA ASP A 49 -2.06 24.39 -9.17
C ASP A 49 -3.39 24.51 -9.90
N PHE A 50 -3.45 24.06 -11.16
CA PHE A 50 -4.68 24.11 -11.95
C PHE A 50 -5.83 23.30 -11.32
N PHE A 51 -5.52 22.12 -10.76
CA PHE A 51 -6.52 21.27 -10.12
C PHE A 51 -6.70 21.56 -8.62
N GLY A 52 -5.84 22.37 -8.00
CA GLY A 52 -5.86 22.67 -6.57
C GLY A 52 -5.54 21.44 -5.72
N VAL A 53 -4.58 20.61 -6.17
CA VAL A 53 -4.14 19.38 -5.51
C VAL A 53 -2.62 19.37 -5.40
N THR A 54 -2.07 18.45 -4.60
CA THR A 54 -0.62 18.28 -4.48
C THR A 54 -0.05 17.47 -5.65
N GLU A 55 1.23 17.66 -5.98
CA GLU A 55 1.91 16.80 -6.94
C GLU A 55 1.92 15.32 -6.53
N TYR A 56 1.91 15.05 -5.22
CA TYR A 56 1.81 13.69 -4.69
C TYR A 56 0.48 13.04 -5.08
N GLU A 57 -0.63 13.76 -4.95
CA GLU A 57 -1.96 13.29 -5.34
C GLU A 57 -2.06 13.05 -6.85
N ILE A 58 -1.44 13.91 -7.66
CA ILE A 58 -1.36 13.71 -9.12
C ILE A 58 -0.61 12.41 -9.44
N ARG A 59 0.59 12.24 -8.88
CA ARG A 59 1.40 11.03 -9.12
C ARG A 59 0.65 9.76 -8.71
N LYS A 60 0.01 9.81 -7.54
CA LYS A 60 -0.78 8.70 -7.01
C LYS A 60 -1.96 8.36 -7.90
N ALA A 61 -2.75 9.36 -8.32
CA ALA A 61 -3.90 9.15 -9.19
C ALA A 61 -3.49 8.61 -10.58
N ILE A 62 -2.42 9.15 -11.17
CA ILE A 62 -1.88 8.65 -12.45
C ILE A 62 -1.41 7.19 -12.32
N LYS A 63 -0.75 6.86 -11.21
CA LYS A 63 -0.29 5.50 -10.93
C LYS A 63 -1.47 4.53 -10.83
N LEU A 64 -2.51 4.90 -10.11
CA LEU A 64 -3.72 4.10 -9.99
C LEU A 64 -4.50 3.98 -11.31
N ALA A 65 -4.43 4.99 -12.19
CA ALA A 65 -5.03 4.93 -13.52
C ALA A 65 -4.35 3.91 -14.47
N ALA A 66 -3.20 3.34 -14.08
CA ALA A 66 -2.56 2.23 -14.80
C ALA A 66 -3.11 0.84 -14.43
N LEU A 67 -4.03 0.77 -13.48
CA LEU A 67 -4.72 -0.49 -13.15
C LEU A 67 -5.62 -0.94 -14.29
N ILE A 68 -5.69 -2.27 -14.47
CA ILE A 68 -6.69 -2.87 -15.39
C ILE A 68 -8.11 -2.59 -14.90
N PRO A 69 -9.11 -2.55 -15.79
CA PRO A 69 -10.49 -2.17 -15.45
C PRO A 69 -11.07 -2.93 -14.27
N GLN A 70 -10.78 -4.23 -14.15
CA GLN A 70 -11.29 -5.08 -13.06
C GLN A 70 -10.75 -4.65 -11.69
N LEU A 71 -9.45 -4.33 -11.60
CA LEU A 71 -8.86 -3.84 -10.34
C LEU A 71 -9.31 -2.41 -10.02
N ALA A 72 -9.48 -1.57 -11.05
CA ALA A 72 -10.04 -0.24 -10.89
C ALA A 72 -11.45 -0.27 -10.32
N ASP A 73 -12.31 -1.14 -10.85
CA ASP A 73 -13.68 -1.36 -10.34
C ASP A 73 -13.67 -1.86 -8.89
N ILE A 74 -12.83 -2.82 -8.55
CA ILE A 74 -12.69 -3.32 -7.17
C ILE A 74 -12.23 -2.19 -6.23
N LEU A 75 -11.27 -1.37 -6.65
CA LEU A 75 -10.76 -0.26 -5.86
C LEU A 75 -11.85 0.78 -5.55
N GLU A 76 -12.71 1.07 -6.52
CA GLU A 76 -13.76 2.08 -6.39
C GLU A 76 -14.99 1.55 -5.64
N ASN A 77 -15.44 0.33 -5.95
CA ASN A 77 -16.67 -0.22 -5.40
C ASN A 77 -16.47 -1.10 -4.16
N SER A 78 -15.25 -1.59 -3.94
CA SER A 78 -14.92 -2.48 -2.82
C SER A 78 -13.56 -2.16 -2.18
N PRO A 79 -13.34 -0.91 -1.68
CA PRO A 79 -12.02 -0.47 -1.20
C PRO A 79 -11.48 -1.28 -0.01
N ARG A 80 -12.36 -2.04 0.66
CA ARG A 80 -11.92 -2.97 1.73
C ARG A 80 -11.18 -4.18 1.16
N LYS A 81 -11.54 -4.66 -0.04
CA LYS A 81 -10.88 -5.80 -0.69
C LYS A 81 -9.52 -5.43 -1.29
N LEU A 82 -9.44 -4.22 -1.86
CA LEU A 82 -8.22 -3.68 -2.45
C LEU A 82 -7.89 -2.31 -1.84
N PRO A 83 -7.15 -2.27 -0.74
CA PRO A 83 -6.68 -1.00 -0.16
C PRO A 83 -5.81 -0.22 -1.16
N ILE A 84 -5.94 1.11 -1.15
CA ILE A 84 -5.19 2.01 -2.07
C ILE A 84 -3.68 1.74 -2.04
N ALA A 85 -3.10 1.48 -0.86
CA ALA A 85 -1.67 1.18 -0.73
C ALA A 85 -1.24 -0.12 -1.43
N CYS A 86 -2.16 -1.09 -1.56
CA CYS A 86 -1.95 -2.31 -2.34
C CYS A 86 -2.09 -2.02 -3.83
N ALA A 87 -3.12 -1.27 -4.22
CA ALA A 87 -3.37 -0.86 -5.59
C ALA A 87 -2.19 -0.08 -6.18
N GLU A 88 -1.57 0.82 -5.41
CA GLU A 88 -0.35 1.53 -5.80
C GLU A 88 0.83 0.60 -6.11
N CYS A 89 1.01 -0.47 -5.35
CA CYS A 89 2.06 -1.45 -5.63
C CYS A 89 1.73 -2.33 -6.83
N ILE A 90 0.45 -2.71 -6.99
CA ILE A 90 -0.01 -3.55 -8.10
C ILE A 90 0.04 -2.79 -9.42
N SER A 91 -0.16 -1.47 -9.43
CA SER A 91 -0.10 -0.64 -10.64
C SER A 91 1.28 -0.57 -11.29
N ASP A 92 2.33 -1.04 -10.63
CA ASP A 92 3.68 -1.17 -11.21
C ASP A 92 3.83 -2.40 -12.12
N TYR A 93 2.88 -3.34 -12.04
CA TYR A 93 2.85 -4.52 -12.90
C TYR A 93 2.14 -4.23 -14.23
N ASP A 94 2.51 -5.00 -15.25
CA ASP A 94 1.80 -5.00 -16.54
C ASP A 94 0.39 -5.59 -16.42
N ALA A 95 -0.41 -5.43 -17.46
CA ALA A 95 -1.81 -5.83 -17.46
C ALA A 95 -2.01 -7.36 -17.27
N ASP A 96 -1.09 -8.17 -17.78
CA ASP A 96 -1.19 -9.62 -17.68
C ASP A 96 -0.88 -10.08 -16.25
N SER A 97 0.17 -9.55 -15.63
CA SER A 97 0.51 -9.81 -14.24
C SER A 97 -0.57 -9.31 -13.28
N GLN A 98 -1.20 -8.17 -13.57
CA GLN A 98 -2.29 -7.61 -12.74
C GLN A 98 -3.50 -8.54 -12.64
N ARG A 99 -3.75 -9.39 -13.64
CA ARG A 99 -4.89 -10.35 -13.61
C ARG A 99 -4.79 -11.34 -12.44
N ALA A 100 -3.58 -11.74 -12.05
CA ALA A 100 -3.38 -12.60 -10.88
C ALA A 100 -3.93 -11.97 -9.59
N PHE A 101 -3.81 -10.66 -9.44
CA PHE A 101 -4.30 -9.95 -8.26
C PHE A 101 -5.83 -9.79 -8.25
N VAL A 102 -6.50 -9.81 -9.42
CA VAL A 102 -7.97 -9.84 -9.48
C VAL A 102 -8.50 -11.07 -8.79
N GLU A 103 -7.94 -12.25 -9.09
CA GLU A 103 -8.37 -13.51 -8.47
C GLU A 103 -8.21 -13.48 -6.94
N MET A 104 -7.11 -12.91 -6.44
CA MET A 104 -6.90 -12.77 -5.00
C MET A 104 -7.96 -11.88 -4.34
N CYS A 105 -8.39 -10.81 -5.02
CA CYS A 105 -9.44 -9.91 -4.53
C CYS A 105 -10.84 -10.57 -4.51
N THR A 106 -11.06 -11.63 -5.30
CA THR A 106 -12.36 -12.34 -5.36
C THR A 106 -12.52 -13.36 -4.25
N ILE A 107 -11.45 -13.74 -3.55
CA ILE A 107 -11.50 -14.72 -2.46
C ILE A 107 -12.30 -14.15 -1.28
N GLU A 108 -13.33 -14.86 -0.88
CA GLU A 108 -14.19 -14.47 0.23
C GLU A 108 -13.42 -14.42 1.55
N GLY A 109 -13.67 -13.37 2.33
CA GLY A 109 -13.01 -13.18 3.62
C GLY A 109 -11.51 -12.81 3.55
N TYR A 110 -10.94 -12.69 2.35
CA TYR A 110 -9.55 -12.28 2.19
C TYR A 110 -9.43 -10.80 1.80
N VAL A 111 -8.53 -10.11 2.48
CA VAL A 111 -8.17 -8.71 2.19
C VAL A 111 -6.68 -8.66 1.87
N LEU A 112 -6.34 -8.09 0.73
CA LEU A 112 -4.96 -7.83 0.36
C LEU A 112 -4.32 -6.84 1.35
N ASN A 113 -3.11 -7.14 1.77
CA ASN A 113 -2.34 -6.23 2.60
C ASN A 113 -1.00 -5.88 1.94
N LYS A 114 -0.48 -4.71 2.28
CA LYS A 114 0.75 -4.17 1.67
C LYS A 114 1.95 -5.09 1.89
N SER A 115 2.07 -5.71 3.06
CA SER A 115 3.17 -6.63 3.38
C SER A 115 3.16 -7.85 2.45
N THR A 116 1.98 -8.42 2.17
CA THR A 116 1.85 -9.52 1.23
C THR A 116 2.26 -9.11 -0.19
N ILE A 117 1.79 -7.95 -0.67
CA ILE A 117 2.18 -7.44 -2.00
C ILE A 117 3.68 -7.18 -2.09
N GLN A 118 4.30 -6.64 -1.04
CA GLN A 118 5.75 -6.43 -1.01
C GLN A 118 6.53 -7.75 -1.06
N LYS A 119 6.07 -8.79 -0.38
CA LYS A 119 6.69 -10.13 -0.48
C LYS A 119 6.55 -10.72 -1.88
N ILE A 120 5.36 -10.55 -2.51
CA ILE A 120 5.15 -10.96 -3.90
C ILE A 120 6.11 -10.20 -4.82
N ALA A 121 6.22 -8.88 -4.67
CA ALA A 121 7.10 -8.05 -5.49
C ALA A 121 8.60 -8.37 -5.29
N HIS A 122 8.98 -8.87 -4.12
CA HIS A 122 10.34 -9.35 -3.89
C HIS A 122 10.65 -10.64 -4.65
N THR A 123 9.69 -11.54 -4.74
CA THR A 123 9.85 -12.85 -5.44
C THR A 123 9.58 -12.73 -6.94
N CYS A 124 8.60 -11.94 -7.29
CA CYS A 124 8.13 -11.69 -8.66
C CYS A 124 8.12 -10.17 -8.90
N PRO A 125 9.28 -9.57 -9.25
CA PRO A 125 9.39 -8.11 -9.38
C PRO A 125 8.61 -7.60 -10.59
N PRO A 126 7.99 -6.40 -10.47
CA PRO A 126 7.38 -5.73 -11.61
C PRO A 126 8.46 -5.32 -12.66
N PRO A 127 8.11 -5.05 -13.93
CA PRO A 127 6.73 -4.91 -14.40
C PRO A 127 6.05 -6.22 -14.82
N SER A 128 6.80 -7.25 -15.21
CA SER A 128 6.24 -8.47 -15.77
C SER A 128 6.62 -9.68 -14.92
N ALA A 129 5.60 -10.47 -14.56
CA ALA A 129 5.79 -11.71 -13.82
C ALA A 129 4.74 -12.73 -14.24
N GLU A 130 5.12 -14.00 -14.25
CA GLU A 130 4.18 -15.08 -14.55
C GLU A 130 3.05 -15.17 -13.51
N HIS A 131 1.83 -15.36 -13.98
CA HIS A 131 0.64 -15.52 -13.17
C HIS A 131 0.81 -16.61 -12.08
N GLN A 132 1.34 -17.78 -12.47
CA GLN A 132 1.61 -18.88 -11.53
C GLN A 132 2.63 -18.51 -10.47
N GLY A 133 3.69 -17.77 -10.85
CA GLY A 133 4.72 -17.28 -9.94
C GLY A 133 4.15 -16.33 -8.89
N ILE A 134 3.33 -15.36 -9.31
CA ILE A 134 2.63 -14.43 -8.41
C ILE A 134 1.74 -15.20 -7.43
N TYR A 135 0.99 -16.19 -7.92
CA TYR A 135 0.09 -16.98 -7.09
C TYR A 135 0.84 -17.87 -6.08
N ALA A 136 1.96 -18.47 -6.51
CA ALA A 136 2.84 -19.24 -5.62
C ALA A 136 3.44 -18.36 -4.51
N ALA A 137 3.96 -17.18 -4.85
CA ALA A 137 4.49 -16.21 -3.91
C ALA A 137 3.42 -15.73 -2.91
N TRP A 138 2.20 -15.52 -3.38
CA TRP A 138 1.08 -15.18 -2.52
C TRP A 138 0.71 -16.28 -1.53
N ARG A 139 0.63 -17.55 -1.99
CA ARG A 139 0.37 -18.70 -1.09
C ARG A 139 1.43 -18.82 -0.01
N GLN A 140 2.70 -18.67 -0.38
CA GLN A 140 3.80 -18.68 0.58
C GLN A 140 3.68 -17.54 1.59
N ALA A 141 3.40 -16.32 1.13
CA ALA A 141 3.22 -15.16 2.00
C ALA A 141 2.07 -15.34 2.99
N ARG A 142 0.97 -16.01 2.58
CA ARG A 142 -0.15 -16.38 3.47
C ARG A 142 0.26 -17.40 4.51
N ALA A 143 0.91 -18.49 4.10
CA ALA A 143 1.37 -19.53 5.03
C ALA A 143 2.31 -18.94 6.09
N ASP A 144 3.24 -18.07 5.71
CA ASP A 144 4.12 -17.37 6.64
C ASP A 144 3.36 -16.45 7.62
N GLU A 145 2.27 -15.84 7.16
CA GLU A 145 1.45 -14.97 8.01
C GLU A 145 0.63 -15.79 9.01
N GLU A 146 0.08 -16.92 8.58
CA GLU A 146 -0.64 -17.86 9.44
C GLU A 146 0.29 -18.44 10.52
N LEU A 147 1.50 -18.87 10.15
CA LEU A 147 2.51 -19.32 11.11
C LEU A 147 2.89 -18.23 12.11
N ARG A 148 3.01 -16.96 11.65
CA ARG A 148 3.29 -15.85 12.56
C ARG A 148 2.15 -15.55 13.51
N ARG A 149 0.90 -15.70 13.08
CA ARG A 149 -0.29 -15.52 13.94
C ARG A 149 -0.44 -16.65 14.95
N ALA A 150 -0.09 -17.88 14.56
CA ALA A 150 -0.11 -19.05 15.43
C ALA A 150 1.05 -19.06 16.45
N ALA A 151 2.15 -18.34 16.17
CA ALA A 151 3.27 -18.25 17.08
C ALA A 151 2.88 -17.50 18.37
N PRO A 152 3.29 -17.99 19.55
CA PRO A 152 3.01 -17.30 20.80
C PRO A 152 3.58 -15.88 20.76
N PRO A 153 2.92 -14.90 21.37
CA PRO A 153 3.37 -13.52 21.37
C PRO A 153 4.76 -13.41 22.01
N LYS A 154 5.69 -12.77 21.30
CA LYS A 154 7.07 -12.56 21.79
C LYS A 154 7.15 -11.68 23.04
N LYS A 155 6.11 -10.92 23.32
CA LYS A 155 5.97 -10.04 24.48
C LYS A 155 4.55 -10.10 24.98
N ILE A 156 4.39 -10.24 26.29
CA ILE A 156 3.11 -10.07 26.97
C ILE A 156 3.04 -8.60 27.40
N THR A 157 2.01 -7.90 26.96
CA THR A 157 1.79 -6.49 27.32
C THR A 157 0.55 -6.40 28.20
N PHE A 158 0.71 -5.76 29.35
CA PHE A 158 -0.40 -5.50 30.28
C PHE A 158 -0.84 -4.04 30.19
N ASP A 159 -2.14 -3.79 30.33
CA ASP A 159 -2.65 -2.43 30.44
C ASP A 159 -2.21 -1.82 31.78
N ARG A 160 -1.26 -0.86 31.72
CA ARG A 160 -0.68 -0.21 32.88
C ARG A 160 -1.74 0.38 33.82
N ARG A 161 -2.87 0.84 33.31
CA ARG A 161 -3.94 1.43 34.12
C ARG A 161 -4.54 0.45 35.11
N LYS A 162 -4.65 -0.83 34.72
CA LYS A 162 -5.18 -1.90 35.58
C LYS A 162 -4.21 -2.28 36.67
N PHE A 163 -2.94 -2.05 36.50
CA PHE A 163 -1.86 -2.42 37.42
C PHE A 163 -1.35 -1.21 38.21
N ALA A 164 -1.74 0.02 37.88
CA ALA A 164 -1.27 1.23 38.53
C ALA A 164 -1.30 1.18 40.08
N PRO A 165 -2.38 0.70 40.74
CA PRO A 165 -2.43 0.65 42.22
C PRO A 165 -1.38 -0.29 42.84
N TYR A 166 -0.85 -1.22 42.06
CA TYR A 166 0.14 -2.20 42.52
C TYR A 166 1.57 -1.79 42.12
N LEU A 167 1.72 -1.11 40.98
CA LEU A 167 3.00 -0.68 40.43
C LEU A 167 3.69 0.40 41.29
N ASP A 168 2.91 1.21 42.00
CA ASP A 168 3.45 2.23 42.89
C ASP A 168 4.18 1.63 44.14
N LYS A 169 3.96 0.34 44.39
CA LYS A 169 4.57 -0.40 45.52
C LYS A 169 5.79 -1.21 45.09
N VAL A 170 6.10 -1.25 43.80
CA VAL A 170 7.20 -2.07 43.24
C VAL A 170 8.22 -1.13 42.58
N GLY A 171 9.47 -1.24 43.00
CA GLY A 171 10.49 -0.24 42.64
C GLY A 171 11.08 -0.37 41.25
N SER A 172 10.91 -1.50 40.54
CA SER A 172 11.50 -1.68 39.22
C SER A 172 10.76 -2.71 38.36
N ASP A 173 10.92 -2.58 37.02
CA ASP A 173 10.35 -3.53 36.07
C ASP A 173 10.85 -4.98 36.27
N LYS A 174 12.09 -5.16 36.72
CA LYS A 174 12.67 -6.47 37.03
C LYS A 174 11.98 -7.13 38.25
N GLU A 175 11.61 -6.34 39.21
CA GLU A 175 10.90 -6.81 40.41
C GLU A 175 9.48 -7.23 40.06
N ILE A 176 8.79 -6.50 39.16
CA ILE A 176 7.48 -6.88 38.62
C ILE A 176 7.57 -8.22 37.89
N GLU A 177 8.59 -8.39 37.04
CA GLU A 177 8.81 -9.64 36.31
C GLU A 177 9.04 -10.82 37.26
N SER A 178 9.86 -10.63 38.29
CA SER A 178 10.15 -11.66 39.31
C SER A 178 8.90 -12.06 40.07
N LEU A 179 8.11 -11.11 40.54
CA LEU A 179 6.84 -11.36 41.22
C LEU A 179 5.84 -12.09 40.34
N PHE A 180 5.77 -11.69 39.05
CA PHE A 180 4.89 -12.36 38.11
C PHE A 180 5.31 -13.79 37.81
N LEU A 181 6.60 -14.03 37.66
CA LEU A 181 7.14 -15.39 37.47
C LEU A 181 6.90 -16.27 38.71
N GLU A 182 7.06 -15.72 39.92
CA GLU A 182 6.76 -16.43 41.17
C GLU A 182 5.28 -16.76 41.27
N PHE A 183 4.39 -15.82 40.97
CA PHE A 183 2.94 -16.06 40.91
C PHE A 183 2.58 -17.19 39.93
N LEU A 184 3.16 -17.18 38.72
CA LEU A 184 2.92 -18.22 37.72
C LEU A 184 3.40 -19.59 38.21
N ARG A 185 4.58 -19.71 38.86
CA ARG A 185 5.09 -20.94 39.42
C ARG A 185 4.17 -21.52 40.53
N GLN A 186 3.61 -20.65 41.35
CA GLN A 186 2.70 -21.07 42.43
C GLN A 186 1.32 -21.52 41.93
N ARG A 187 0.88 -21.02 40.74
CA ARG A 187 -0.49 -21.28 40.25
C ARG A 187 -0.56 -22.32 39.13
N ILE A 188 0.51 -22.53 38.37
CA ILE A 188 0.52 -23.35 37.15
C ILE A 188 1.53 -24.51 37.28
N GLY A 189 2.58 -24.37 38.10
CA GLY A 189 3.53 -25.41 38.46
C GLY A 189 3.02 -26.21 39.65
#